data_b8bef54a5c33bd446bea9e8d30d36dc0
#
_entry.id   b8bef54a5c33bd446bea9e8d30d36dc0
#
_cell.length_a   1.000
_cell.length_b   1.000
_cell.length_c   1.000
_cell.angle_alpha   90.00
_cell.angle_beta   90.00
_cell.angle_gamma   90.00
#
_symmetry.space_group_name_H-M   'P 1'
#
loop_
_entity.id
_entity.type
_entity.pdbx_description
1 polymer ?
#
loop_
_entity_poly.entity_id
_entity_poly.type
_entity_poly.pdbx_seq_one_letter_code
_entity_poly.pdbx_strand_id
1 'polypeptide(L)'
;MHQRKGFTIIELLVVIAIIAILTTMSALSYNSTRVKARDAQRVADVGKMMAALEAYYNKNNIYPASLTTGGNLADSSTVYMTVIPTNPSPKTDGGCPGTAGYDYFYTQDNSGSSYHLVFCLGRDSDPYKAGPNMATPKYVTSTSALPSGFN
;
A
#
# COMPACT_ATOMS: atom_id res chain seq x y z
N MET A 1 -35.65 -45.93 -26.81
CA MET A 1 -34.99 -46.07 -25.50
C MET A 1 -33.65 -45.34 -25.54
N HIS A 2 -33.50 -44.21 -24.82
CA HIS A 2 -32.21 -43.52 -24.71
C HIS A 2 -31.38 -44.21 -23.64
N GLN A 3 -30.29 -44.85 -24.04
CA GLN A 3 -29.32 -45.42 -23.10
C GLN A 3 -28.62 -44.25 -22.40
N ARG A 4 -28.82 -44.12 -21.09
CA ARG A 4 -28.03 -43.20 -20.27
C ARG A 4 -26.64 -43.79 -20.10
N LYS A 5 -25.63 -43.18 -20.71
CA LYS A 5 -24.23 -43.56 -20.48
C LYS A 5 -23.86 -43.10 -19.08
N GLY A 6 -23.50 -44.03 -18.21
CA GLY A 6 -22.98 -43.76 -16.88
C GLY A 6 -21.50 -43.32 -16.96
N PHE A 7 -21.07 -42.54 -15.99
CA PHE A 7 -19.66 -42.13 -15.82
C PHE A 7 -18.83 -43.32 -15.36
N THR A 8 -17.64 -43.47 -15.89
CA THR A 8 -16.69 -44.49 -15.45
C THR A 8 -15.87 -43.96 -14.24
N ILE A 9 -15.43 -44.88 -13.37
CA ILE A 9 -14.57 -44.53 -12.21
C ILE A 9 -13.26 -43.90 -12.69
N ILE A 10 -12.73 -44.34 -13.82
CA ILE A 10 -11.48 -43.81 -14.36
C ILE A 10 -11.63 -42.36 -14.87
N GLU A 11 -12.77 -42.00 -15.47
CA GLU A 11 -13.05 -40.63 -15.87
C GLU A 11 -13.11 -39.69 -14.67
N LEU A 12 -13.72 -40.13 -13.57
CA LEU A 12 -13.76 -39.35 -12.34
C LEU A 12 -12.36 -39.18 -11.73
N LEU A 13 -11.57 -40.27 -11.72
CA LEU A 13 -10.22 -40.28 -11.15
C LEU A 13 -9.28 -39.33 -11.89
N VAL A 14 -9.33 -39.30 -13.21
CA VAL A 14 -8.53 -38.38 -14.04
C VAL A 14 -8.91 -36.91 -13.78
N VAL A 15 -10.21 -36.63 -13.68
CA VAL A 15 -10.70 -35.25 -13.43
C VAL A 15 -10.19 -34.75 -12.07
N ILE A 16 -10.32 -35.53 -11.01
CA ILE A 16 -9.82 -35.10 -9.67
C ILE A 16 -8.29 -34.96 -9.65
N ALA A 17 -7.55 -35.80 -10.38
CA ALA A 17 -6.10 -35.66 -10.51
C ALA A 17 -5.69 -34.33 -11.18
N ILE A 18 -6.37 -33.95 -12.25
CA ILE A 18 -6.13 -32.68 -12.95
C ILE A 18 -6.47 -31.48 -12.03
N ILE A 19 -7.61 -31.52 -11.36
CA ILE A 19 -8.02 -30.47 -10.42
C ILE A 19 -7.00 -30.34 -9.28
N ALA A 20 -6.51 -31.45 -8.75
CA ALA A 20 -5.50 -31.43 -7.67
C ALA A 20 -4.19 -30.75 -8.13
N ILE A 21 -3.74 -30.99 -9.36
CA ILE A 21 -2.54 -30.34 -9.91
C ILE A 21 -2.77 -28.84 -10.12
N LEU A 22 -3.91 -28.44 -10.69
CA LEU A 22 -4.23 -27.04 -10.95
C LEU A 22 -4.39 -26.24 -9.65
N THR A 23 -5.00 -26.80 -8.61
CA THR A 23 -5.19 -26.12 -7.33
C THR A 23 -3.88 -25.89 -6.60
N THR A 24 -2.92 -26.79 -6.66
CA THR A 24 -1.61 -26.60 -6.02
C THR A 24 -0.81 -25.44 -6.64
N MET A 25 -0.85 -25.28 -7.96
CA MET A 25 -0.18 -24.16 -8.64
C MET A 25 -0.83 -22.81 -8.31
N SER A 26 -2.14 -22.76 -8.18
CA SER A 26 -2.88 -21.52 -7.88
C SER A 26 -2.60 -21.00 -6.45
N ALA A 27 -2.43 -21.87 -5.48
CA ALA A 27 -2.24 -21.50 -4.08
C ALA A 27 -0.92 -20.73 -3.82
N LEU A 28 0.16 -21.07 -4.51
CA LEU A 28 1.47 -20.44 -4.34
C LEU A 28 1.51 -18.99 -4.88
N SER A 29 0.75 -18.69 -5.92
CA SER A 29 0.74 -17.35 -6.55
C SER A 29 -0.15 -16.34 -5.83
N TYR A 30 -1.13 -16.81 -5.07
CA TYR A 30 -2.19 -15.98 -4.48
C TYR A 30 -1.67 -14.96 -3.44
N ASN A 31 -0.79 -15.39 -2.55
CA ASN A 31 -0.25 -14.53 -1.49
C ASN A 31 0.60 -13.39 -2.08
N SER A 32 1.38 -13.71 -3.08
CA SER A 32 2.26 -12.76 -3.78
C SER A 32 1.46 -11.68 -4.51
N THR A 33 0.37 -12.07 -5.16
CA THR A 33 -0.54 -11.16 -5.86
C THR A 33 -1.25 -10.20 -4.89
N ARG A 34 -1.65 -10.69 -3.71
CA ARG A 34 -2.26 -9.84 -2.67
C ARG A 34 -1.31 -8.77 -2.14
N VAL A 35 -0.05 -9.13 -1.87
CA VAL A 35 0.97 -8.15 -1.45
C VAL A 35 1.14 -7.10 -2.53
N LYS A 36 1.29 -7.50 -3.80
CA LYS A 36 1.42 -6.58 -4.93
C LYS A 36 0.22 -5.63 -5.07
N ALA A 37 -1.00 -6.12 -4.86
CA ALA A 37 -2.20 -5.29 -4.90
C ALA A 37 -2.22 -4.24 -3.78
N ARG A 38 -1.82 -4.62 -2.55
CA ARG A 38 -1.70 -3.68 -1.43
C ARG A 38 -0.58 -2.66 -1.65
N ASP A 39 0.54 -3.07 -2.22
CA ASP A 39 1.62 -2.14 -2.57
C ASP A 39 1.18 -1.11 -3.61
N ALA A 40 0.45 -1.52 -4.63
CA ALA A 40 -0.15 -0.60 -5.60
C ALA A 40 -1.13 0.39 -4.93
N GLN A 41 -1.92 -0.06 -3.96
CA GLN A 41 -2.78 0.80 -3.16
C GLN A 41 -1.96 1.80 -2.34
N ARG A 42 -0.90 1.36 -1.67
CA ARG A 42 0.01 2.23 -0.89
C ARG A 42 0.60 3.35 -1.74
N VAL A 43 1.11 3.00 -2.91
CA VAL A 43 1.64 4.00 -3.86
C VAL A 43 0.58 4.99 -4.31
N ALA A 44 -0.64 4.51 -4.61
CA ALA A 44 -1.74 5.38 -4.99
C ALA A 44 -2.18 6.31 -3.84
N ASP A 45 -2.20 5.82 -2.61
CA ASP A 45 -2.57 6.59 -1.43
C ASP A 45 -1.53 7.69 -1.14
N VAL A 46 -0.22 7.36 -1.23
CA VAL A 46 0.86 8.34 -1.11
C VAL A 46 0.75 9.41 -2.19
N GLY A 47 0.48 9.05 -3.44
CA GLY A 47 0.26 10.01 -4.52
C GLY A 47 -0.89 10.99 -4.25
N LYS A 48 -2.01 10.49 -3.70
CA LYS A 48 -3.15 11.34 -3.30
C LYS A 48 -2.77 12.28 -2.15
N MET A 49 -2.04 11.78 -1.14
CA MET A 49 -1.59 12.60 -0.02
C MET A 49 -0.62 13.68 -0.47
N MET A 50 0.34 13.36 -1.35
CA MET A 50 1.24 14.35 -1.92
C MET A 50 0.47 15.45 -2.66
N ALA A 51 -0.49 15.09 -3.52
CA ALA A 51 -1.31 16.07 -4.24
C ALA A 51 -2.12 16.98 -3.29
N ALA A 52 -2.67 16.43 -2.22
CA ALA A 52 -3.40 17.20 -1.21
C ALA A 52 -2.46 18.13 -0.39
N LEU A 53 -1.25 17.66 -0.08
CA LEU A 53 -0.21 18.47 0.60
C LEU A 53 0.24 19.64 -0.27
N GLU A 54 0.44 19.42 -1.57
CA GLU A 54 0.77 20.49 -2.52
C GLU A 54 -0.37 21.51 -2.65
N ALA A 55 -1.62 21.05 -2.71
CA ALA A 55 -2.78 21.93 -2.73
C ALA A 55 -2.90 22.77 -1.44
N TYR A 56 -2.60 22.17 -0.28
CA TYR A 56 -2.53 22.88 0.99
C TYR A 56 -1.42 23.93 0.99
N TYR A 57 -0.21 23.57 0.56
CA TYR A 57 0.95 24.47 0.49
C TYR A 57 0.70 25.66 -0.44
N ASN A 58 0.12 25.42 -1.61
CA ASN A 58 -0.19 26.48 -2.59
C ASN A 58 -1.08 27.59 -2.03
N LYS A 59 -1.94 27.27 -1.06
CA LYS A 59 -2.82 28.26 -0.42
C LYS A 59 -2.22 28.87 0.83
N ASN A 60 -1.55 28.05 1.66
CA ASN A 60 -1.12 28.44 2.98
C ASN A 60 0.36 28.83 3.05
N ASN A 61 1.15 28.60 1.97
CA ASN A 61 2.62 28.77 1.89
C ASN A 61 3.40 28.01 2.97
N ILE A 62 2.78 27.00 3.57
CA ILE A 62 3.35 26.14 4.60
C ILE A 62 2.68 24.77 4.50
N TYR A 63 3.43 23.68 4.71
CA TYR A 63 2.85 22.35 4.87
C TYR A 63 2.21 22.19 6.26
N PRO A 64 1.22 21.30 6.43
CA PRO A 64 0.57 21.11 7.73
C PRO A 64 1.56 20.57 8.77
N ALA A 65 1.41 20.98 10.03
CA ALA A 65 2.29 20.54 11.11
C ALA A 65 2.19 19.03 11.40
N SER A 66 1.04 18.42 11.11
CA SER A 66 0.81 16.97 11.29
C SER A 66 -0.25 16.46 10.34
N LEU A 67 -0.19 15.17 10.04
CA LEU A 67 -1.25 14.41 9.38
C LEU A 67 -1.66 13.24 10.27
N THR A 68 -2.96 13.09 10.48
CA THR A 68 -3.51 11.95 11.23
C THR A 68 -4.25 11.03 10.27
N THR A 69 -3.77 9.80 10.11
CA THR A 69 -4.43 8.79 9.28
C THR A 69 -5.87 8.54 9.74
N GLY A 70 -6.79 8.42 8.80
CA GLY A 70 -8.23 8.36 9.08
C GLY A 70 -8.89 9.72 9.37
N GLY A 71 -8.10 10.77 9.63
CA GLY A 71 -8.58 12.15 9.75
C GLY A 71 -8.73 12.83 8.38
N ASN A 72 -8.90 14.15 8.40
CA ASN A 72 -8.95 14.97 7.19
C ASN A 72 -7.74 15.93 7.13
N LEU A 73 -7.42 16.39 5.93
CA LEU A 73 -6.53 17.53 5.72
C LEU A 73 -7.39 18.72 5.30
N ALA A 74 -7.46 19.72 6.18
CA ALA A 74 -8.26 20.92 5.96
C ALA A 74 -7.58 22.14 6.61
N ASP A 75 -7.90 23.32 6.10
CA ASP A 75 -7.71 24.60 6.82
C ASP A 75 -9.07 25.16 7.26
N SER A 76 -9.10 26.39 7.76
CA SER A 76 -10.33 27.06 8.22
C SER A 76 -11.42 27.22 7.16
N SER A 77 -11.11 27.06 5.87
CA SER A 77 -12.01 27.38 4.76
C SER A 77 -12.07 26.31 3.67
N THR A 78 -11.13 25.38 3.64
CA THR A 78 -11.00 24.40 2.54
C THR A 78 -10.63 23.03 3.08
N VAL A 79 -11.30 22.00 2.58
CA VAL A 79 -10.93 20.59 2.79
C VAL A 79 -10.16 20.13 1.56
N TYR A 80 -8.90 19.75 1.74
CA TYR A 80 -8.01 19.27 0.68
C TYR A 80 -8.09 17.75 0.52
N MET A 81 -8.33 17.05 1.61
CA MET A 81 -8.58 15.62 1.64
C MET A 81 -9.56 15.29 2.76
N THR A 82 -10.67 14.65 2.43
CA THR A 82 -11.73 14.32 3.40
C THR A 82 -11.34 13.20 4.35
N VAL A 83 -10.57 12.23 3.87
CA VAL A 83 -10.07 11.13 4.68
C VAL A 83 -8.63 10.82 4.26
N ILE A 84 -7.70 11.01 5.18
CA ILE A 84 -6.30 10.62 4.99
C ILE A 84 -6.23 9.09 5.02
N PRO A 85 -5.70 8.42 3.98
CA PRO A 85 -5.69 6.97 3.89
C PRO A 85 -4.96 6.31 5.07
N THR A 86 -5.38 5.11 5.41
CA THR A 86 -4.67 4.20 6.31
C THR A 86 -3.97 3.11 5.52
N ASN A 87 -2.85 2.62 6.02
CA ASN A 87 -2.16 1.50 5.38
C ASN A 87 -3.06 0.27 5.30
N PRO A 88 -3.23 -0.37 4.12
CA PRO A 88 -4.08 -1.56 3.96
C PRO A 88 -3.60 -2.75 4.80
N SER A 89 -4.57 -3.53 5.30
CA SER A 89 -4.30 -4.72 6.12
C SER A 89 -3.95 -5.96 5.27
N PRO A 90 -3.04 -6.81 5.76
CA PRO A 90 -2.21 -6.66 6.95
C PRO A 90 -1.10 -5.61 6.73
N LYS A 91 -0.92 -4.72 7.69
CA LYS A 91 0.08 -3.65 7.62
C LYS A 91 1.51 -4.18 7.61
N THR A 92 1.72 -5.37 8.16
CA THR A 92 3.02 -6.02 8.36
C THR A 92 3.64 -6.60 7.09
N ASP A 93 2.91 -6.70 6.00
CA ASP A 93 3.45 -7.23 4.74
C ASP A 93 4.22 -6.20 3.90
N GLY A 94 4.35 -4.99 4.42
CA GLY A 94 5.06 -3.90 3.77
C GLY A 94 6.58 -3.92 3.93
N GLY A 95 7.17 -4.99 4.52
CA GLY A 95 8.65 -5.11 4.60
C GLY A 95 9.34 -4.06 5.47
N CYS A 96 8.61 -3.27 6.26
CA CYS A 96 9.20 -2.35 7.21
C CYS A 96 9.72 -3.10 8.46
N PRO A 97 10.93 -2.79 8.92
CA PRO A 97 11.42 -3.27 10.20
C PRO A 97 10.66 -2.59 11.34
N GLY A 98 10.21 -3.38 12.33
CA GLY A 98 9.68 -2.86 13.57
C GLY A 98 8.25 -3.30 13.91
N THR A 99 7.66 -2.73 14.93
CA THR A 99 6.45 -3.18 15.60
C THR A 99 5.15 -2.92 14.83
N ALA A 100 4.14 -3.73 15.11
CA ALA A 100 2.81 -3.69 14.53
C ALA A 100 2.18 -2.29 14.62
N GLY A 101 1.79 -1.74 13.48
CA GLY A 101 0.97 -0.52 13.48
C GLY A 101 1.36 0.53 12.45
N TYR A 102 2.24 0.20 11.51
CA TYR A 102 2.71 1.18 10.54
C TYR A 102 1.59 1.67 9.62
N ASP A 103 1.09 2.86 9.95
CA ASP A 103 0.42 3.71 8.99
C ASP A 103 1.46 4.54 8.23
N TYR A 104 1.00 5.38 7.33
CA TYR A 104 1.84 6.38 6.69
C TYR A 104 2.34 7.36 7.74
N PHE A 105 3.65 7.59 7.77
CA PHE A 105 4.26 8.48 8.73
C PHE A 105 4.62 9.81 8.06
N TYR A 106 4.10 10.89 8.61
CA TYR A 106 4.32 12.23 8.11
C TYR A 106 5.10 13.07 9.13
N THR A 107 6.07 13.81 8.64
CA THR A 107 6.81 14.82 9.42
C THR A 107 6.98 16.07 8.59
N GLN A 108 6.61 17.21 9.16
CA GLN A 108 6.92 18.52 8.60
C GLN A 108 8.38 18.89 8.88
N ASP A 109 9.08 19.45 7.89
CA ASP A 109 10.47 19.86 8.00
C ASP A 109 10.65 21.33 7.68
N ASN A 110 11.85 21.87 8.04
CA ASN A 110 12.30 23.21 7.68
C ASN A 110 11.25 24.29 7.95
N SER A 111 10.65 24.27 9.13
CA SER A 111 9.61 25.22 9.54
C SER A 111 8.43 25.28 8.57
N GLY A 112 8.10 24.14 7.98
CA GLY A 112 6.94 23.99 7.10
C GLY A 112 7.20 24.21 5.61
N SER A 113 8.43 24.41 5.18
CA SER A 113 8.76 24.55 3.77
C SER A 113 8.97 23.19 3.05
N SER A 114 8.99 22.08 3.80
CA SER A 114 9.15 20.72 3.30
C SER A 114 8.46 19.71 4.20
N TYR A 115 8.39 18.47 3.74
CA TYR A 115 7.89 17.33 4.52
C TYR A 115 8.59 16.03 4.13
N HIS A 116 8.51 15.05 5.03
CA HIS A 116 8.79 13.66 4.77
C HIS A 116 7.53 12.83 5.00
N LEU A 117 7.13 12.03 4.01
CA LEU A 117 6.05 11.08 4.10
C LEU A 117 6.61 9.68 3.86
N VAL A 118 6.68 8.86 4.91
CA VAL A 118 7.24 7.51 4.86
C VAL A 118 6.13 6.48 4.67
N PHE A 119 6.37 5.53 3.79
CA PHE A 119 5.52 4.39 3.52
C PHE A 119 6.36 3.17 3.20
N CYS A 120 5.81 1.97 3.36
CA CYS A 120 6.54 0.74 3.21
C CYS A 120 5.89 -0.17 2.18
N LEU A 121 6.72 -0.80 1.34
CA LEU A 121 6.29 -1.76 0.34
C LEU A 121 6.80 -3.16 0.67
N GLY A 122 5.97 -4.16 0.45
CA GLY A 122 6.32 -5.57 0.63
C GLY A 122 7.18 -6.11 -0.50
N ARG A 123 7.16 -5.45 -1.66
CA ARG A 123 7.85 -5.85 -2.88
C ARG A 123 8.37 -4.65 -3.65
N ASP A 124 9.35 -4.92 -4.51
CA ASP A 124 9.77 -3.96 -5.52
C ASP A 124 8.59 -3.62 -6.45
N SER A 125 8.35 -2.34 -6.63
CA SER A 125 7.32 -1.78 -7.51
C SER A 125 7.91 -0.54 -8.19
N ASP A 126 8.49 -0.73 -9.37
CA ASP A 126 9.21 0.33 -10.09
C ASP A 126 8.42 1.65 -10.13
N PRO A 127 9.04 2.76 -9.74
CA PRO A 127 10.45 2.99 -9.36
C PRO A 127 10.80 2.70 -7.88
N TYR A 128 9.85 2.23 -7.07
CA TYR A 128 9.99 2.03 -5.63
C TYR A 128 10.59 0.66 -5.31
N LYS A 129 11.23 0.55 -4.14
CA LYS A 129 11.82 -0.69 -3.65
C LYS A 129 11.02 -1.28 -2.50
N ALA A 130 11.15 -2.59 -2.30
CA ALA A 130 10.65 -3.25 -1.10
C ALA A 130 11.28 -2.61 0.15
N GLY A 131 10.50 -2.51 1.22
CA GLY A 131 10.91 -1.82 2.44
C GLY A 131 10.48 -0.35 2.47
N PRO A 132 11.17 0.47 3.29
CA PRO A 132 10.83 1.86 3.49
C PRO A 132 11.08 2.71 2.24
N ASN A 133 10.12 3.56 1.92
CA ASN A 133 10.20 4.58 0.90
C ASN A 133 9.79 5.93 1.51
N MET A 134 10.37 7.01 1.02
CA MET A 134 10.14 8.35 1.51
C MET A 134 9.74 9.28 0.37
N ALA A 135 8.62 9.93 0.51
CA ALA A 135 8.15 10.98 -0.40
C ALA A 135 8.41 12.36 0.22
N THR A 136 8.89 13.26 -0.62
CA THR A 136 9.14 14.68 -0.33
C THR A 136 8.45 15.53 -1.41
N PRO A 137 8.36 16.85 -1.27
CA PRO A 137 7.80 17.71 -2.32
C PRO A 137 8.49 17.58 -3.70
N LYS A 138 9.73 17.13 -3.71
CA LYS A 138 10.55 17.10 -4.93
C LYS A 138 10.70 15.71 -5.56
N TYR A 139 10.69 14.68 -4.75
CA TYR A 139 10.96 13.31 -5.23
C TYR A 139 10.45 12.26 -4.25
N VAL A 140 10.33 11.05 -4.74
CA VAL A 140 10.13 9.85 -3.93
C VAL A 140 11.34 8.94 -4.11
N THR A 141 11.87 8.40 -3.01
CA THR A 141 13.04 7.52 -3.03
C THR A 141 12.88 6.39 -2.02
N SER A 142 13.55 5.27 -2.26
CA SER A 142 13.75 4.25 -1.23
C SER A 142 14.75 4.76 -0.21
N THR A 143 14.51 4.51 1.06
CA THR A 143 15.39 4.93 2.16
C THR A 143 15.74 3.76 3.05
N SER A 144 16.99 3.69 3.48
CA SER A 144 17.42 2.78 4.54
C SER A 144 17.40 3.44 5.92
N ALA A 145 17.34 4.76 5.97
CA ALA A 145 17.29 5.54 7.19
C ALA A 145 15.86 6.08 7.39
N LEU A 146 15.21 5.64 8.45
CA LEU A 146 13.91 6.16 8.87
C LEU A 146 14.12 7.47 9.61
N PRO A 147 13.25 8.48 9.43
CA PRO A 147 13.36 9.73 10.18
C PRO A 147 13.18 9.47 11.68
N SER A 148 13.77 10.35 12.49
CA SER A 148 13.63 10.31 13.96
C SER A 148 12.15 10.39 14.35
N GLY A 149 11.70 9.47 15.19
CA GLY A 149 10.29 9.35 15.60
C GLY A 149 9.50 8.23 14.88
N PHE A 150 10.14 7.54 13.95
CA PHE A 150 9.61 6.33 13.36
C PHE A 150 10.06 5.10 14.19
N ASN A 151 9.41 4.87 15.33
CA ASN A 151 9.66 3.69 16.19
C ASN A 151 8.37 2.95 16.51
#